data_96446bfcd36417cf6c1defad0a31b776
#
_entry.id   96446bfcd36417cf6c1defad0a31b776
#
_cell.length_a   1.000
_cell.length_b   1.000
_cell.length_c   1.000
_cell.angle_alpha   90.00
_cell.angle_beta   90.00
_cell.angle_gamma   90.00
#
_symmetry.space_group_name_H-M   'P 1'
#
loop_
_entity.id
_entity.type
_entity.pdbx_description
1 polymer ?
#
loop_
_entity_poly.entity_id
_entity_poly.type
_entity_poly.pdbx_seq_one_letter_code
_entity_poly.pdbx_strand_id
1 'polypeptide(L)'
;MVKQLKPGRDEQAGAATLLIALVLMISITIGTLEVAHTLVTEQRMANNDNWNTRLLLQAEAGLTEGLAHLTRSLHTMSWRQATDNNTLVHTMTAGSAGPDIQTEVVFTRLADPDPYIYIQVTSNRDDGSALQASIGQYVRPLSVLTPWTESAPPLILNGCLTSIPISFDIRPLNADSDQAGDSMWLNGDRACSLPRMIDVHRGLIQTKITEDDLWPLVFSVSREEFNSLATDHSTLADSDRTYWLAQESDLNSGRWNRSLGAADSPVALYFSAAIGCPEFTDGVRLHGVVFIDADCPEPIADYGFEVFGTLIVNGNLNTANTKLRLNHIQHADRQQIRLQFPLLRSIPVPGTWKDF
;
A
#
# COMPACT_ATOMS: atom_id res chain seq x y z
N MET A 1 94.04 -61.10 23.00
CA MET A 1 93.46 -60.30 24.07
C MET A 1 92.74 -59.09 23.44
N VAL A 2 91.42 -59.22 23.31
CA VAL A 2 90.59 -58.16 22.74
C VAL A 2 89.97 -57.43 23.94
N LYS A 3 90.39 -56.15 24.13
CA LYS A 3 89.87 -55.28 25.17
C LYS A 3 88.52 -54.71 24.73
N GLN A 4 87.44 -55.25 25.34
CA GLN A 4 86.07 -54.70 25.18
C GLN A 4 86.09 -53.30 25.83
N LEU A 5 85.94 -52.26 25.04
CA LEU A 5 85.59 -50.89 25.45
C LEU A 5 84.08 -50.94 25.89
N LYS A 6 83.85 -50.77 27.21
CA LYS A 6 82.51 -50.48 27.72
C LYS A 6 82.11 -49.09 27.23
N PRO A 7 80.95 -48.97 26.56
CA PRO A 7 80.43 -47.66 26.22
C PRO A 7 80.18 -46.88 27.50
N GLY A 8 80.69 -45.65 27.58
CA GLY A 8 80.55 -44.79 28.72
C GLY A 8 79.13 -44.43 29.05
N ARG A 9 78.79 -44.56 30.31
CA ARG A 9 77.43 -44.24 30.88
C ARG A 9 77.05 -42.80 30.68
N ASP A 10 77.95 -41.96 30.37
CA ASP A 10 77.71 -40.51 30.13
C ASP A 10 77.15 -40.17 28.72
N GLU A 11 77.44 -40.96 27.72
CA GLU A 11 76.87 -40.79 26.34
C GLU A 11 75.41 -41.16 26.31
N GLN A 12 74.94 -42.11 27.14
CA GLN A 12 73.55 -42.45 27.21
C GLN A 12 72.71 -41.40 27.96
N ALA A 13 73.28 -40.70 28.92
CA ALA A 13 72.61 -39.62 29.65
C ALA A 13 72.35 -38.41 28.74
N GLY A 14 73.27 -38.09 27.84
CA GLY A 14 73.09 -37.01 26.84
C GLY A 14 72.03 -37.28 25.79
N ALA A 15 71.95 -38.54 25.34
CA ALA A 15 70.90 -38.95 24.37
C ALA A 15 69.51 -38.91 24.99
N ALA A 16 69.35 -39.33 26.25
CA ALA A 16 68.06 -39.27 26.93
C ALA A 16 67.54 -37.85 27.19
N THR A 17 68.46 -36.91 27.58
CA THR A 17 68.09 -35.48 27.72
C THR A 17 67.71 -34.86 26.40
N LEU A 18 68.37 -35.17 25.31
CA LEU A 18 68.05 -34.66 23.98
C LEU A 18 66.67 -35.17 23.50
N LEU A 19 66.34 -36.43 23.77
CA LEU A 19 65.07 -37.06 23.46
C LEU A 19 63.93 -36.43 24.26
N ILE A 20 64.11 -36.18 25.56
CA ILE A 20 63.13 -35.49 26.40
C ILE A 20 62.91 -34.02 25.92
N ALA A 21 63.98 -33.32 25.60
CA ALA A 21 63.92 -31.97 25.08
C ALA A 21 63.13 -31.93 23.74
N LEU A 22 63.37 -32.89 22.86
CA LEU A 22 62.70 -33.01 21.56
C LEU A 22 61.21 -33.31 21.76
N VAL A 23 60.83 -34.24 22.64
CA VAL A 23 59.43 -34.56 22.96
C VAL A 23 58.72 -33.34 23.58
N LEU A 24 59.36 -32.63 24.48
CA LEU A 24 58.82 -31.40 25.06
C LEU A 24 58.62 -30.32 23.98
N MET A 25 59.62 -30.13 23.09
CA MET A 25 59.48 -29.17 21.98
C MET A 25 58.31 -29.53 21.06
N ILE A 26 58.13 -30.79 20.67
CA ILE A 26 57.03 -31.26 19.86
C ILE A 26 55.71 -31.03 20.60
N SER A 27 55.63 -31.40 21.90
CA SER A 27 54.41 -31.21 22.68
C SER A 27 54.00 -29.74 22.81
N ILE A 28 54.97 -28.83 23.04
CA ILE A 28 54.74 -27.39 23.10
C ILE A 28 54.29 -26.88 21.72
N THR A 29 54.93 -27.35 20.63
CA THR A 29 54.54 -26.93 19.26
C THR A 29 53.13 -27.38 18.92
N ILE A 30 52.76 -28.61 19.24
CA ILE A 30 51.38 -29.09 19.03
C ILE A 30 50.40 -28.28 19.87
N GLY A 31 50.69 -28.03 21.15
CA GLY A 31 49.85 -27.23 22.04
C GLY A 31 49.65 -25.80 21.55
N THR A 32 50.72 -25.15 21.07
CA THR A 32 50.63 -23.80 20.51
C THR A 32 49.85 -23.76 19.17
N LEU A 33 49.94 -24.81 18.36
CA LEU A 33 49.23 -24.92 17.08
C LEU A 33 47.70 -25.11 17.34
N GLU A 34 47.32 -25.92 18.31
CA GLU A 34 45.94 -26.10 18.76
C GLU A 34 45.35 -24.80 19.30
N VAL A 35 46.06 -24.09 20.17
CA VAL A 35 45.63 -22.78 20.67
C VAL A 35 45.48 -21.77 19.54
N ALA A 36 46.44 -21.70 18.60
CA ALA A 36 46.36 -20.82 17.47
C ALA A 36 45.16 -21.14 16.56
N HIS A 37 44.91 -22.41 16.31
CA HIS A 37 43.73 -22.85 15.53
C HIS A 37 42.40 -22.45 16.20
N THR A 38 42.31 -22.64 17.52
CA THR A 38 41.13 -22.24 18.30
C THR A 38 40.92 -20.73 18.22
N LEU A 39 41.95 -19.94 18.44
CA LEU A 39 41.88 -18.45 18.36
C LEU A 39 41.44 -17.97 16.98
N VAL A 40 41.98 -18.55 15.89
CA VAL A 40 41.58 -18.20 14.53
C VAL A 40 40.10 -18.56 14.28
N THR A 41 39.65 -19.68 14.81
CA THR A 41 38.24 -20.11 14.69
C THR A 41 37.31 -19.18 15.46
N GLU A 42 37.67 -18.85 16.71
CA GLU A 42 36.91 -17.88 17.53
C GLU A 42 36.85 -16.49 16.88
N GLN A 43 37.98 -16.03 16.32
CA GLN A 43 38.01 -14.76 15.61
C GLN A 43 37.11 -14.76 14.36
N ARG A 44 37.09 -15.87 13.61
CA ARG A 44 36.15 -16.03 12.47
C ARG A 44 34.71 -16.05 12.90
N MET A 45 34.38 -16.77 13.98
CA MET A 45 33.02 -16.78 14.53
C MET A 45 32.60 -15.39 14.98
N ALA A 46 33.42 -14.70 15.76
CA ALA A 46 33.13 -13.35 16.22
C ALA A 46 32.97 -12.34 15.06
N ASN A 47 33.77 -12.50 13.99
CA ASN A 47 33.61 -11.66 12.79
C ASN A 47 32.29 -11.96 12.05
N ASN A 48 31.93 -13.24 11.92
CA ASN A 48 30.66 -13.62 11.29
C ASN A 48 29.46 -13.12 12.10
N ASP A 49 29.49 -13.23 13.42
CA ASP A 49 28.45 -12.75 14.31
C ASP A 49 28.28 -11.24 14.22
N ASN A 50 29.41 -10.50 14.14
CA ASN A 50 29.37 -9.05 13.92
C ASN A 50 28.75 -8.69 12.56
N TRP A 51 29.09 -9.42 11.49
CA TRP A 51 28.48 -9.22 10.18
C TRP A 51 27.00 -9.57 10.18
N ASN A 52 26.59 -10.70 10.76
CA ASN A 52 25.18 -11.07 10.88
C ASN A 52 24.36 -10.00 11.61
N THR A 53 24.91 -9.48 12.71
CA THR A 53 24.26 -8.39 13.47
C THR A 53 24.11 -7.12 12.61
N ARG A 54 25.16 -6.75 11.86
CA ARG A 54 25.10 -5.59 10.96
C ARG A 54 24.08 -5.77 9.83
N LEU A 55 24.04 -6.96 9.22
CA LEU A 55 23.09 -7.27 8.15
C LEU A 55 21.65 -7.26 8.67
N LEU A 56 21.42 -7.79 9.88
CA LEU A 56 20.10 -7.79 10.52
C LEU A 56 19.63 -6.35 10.81
N LEU A 57 20.50 -5.53 11.43
CA LEU A 57 20.19 -4.11 11.69
C LEU A 57 19.91 -3.35 10.39
N GLN A 58 20.63 -3.65 9.33
CA GLN A 58 20.40 -3.04 8.03
C GLN A 58 19.08 -3.52 7.41
N ALA A 59 18.71 -4.78 7.57
CA ALA A 59 17.41 -5.30 7.13
C ALA A 59 16.26 -4.64 7.90
N GLU A 60 16.39 -4.42 9.22
CA GLU A 60 15.41 -3.68 10.03
C GLU A 60 15.27 -2.21 9.58
N ALA A 61 16.39 -1.54 9.27
CA ALA A 61 16.37 -0.21 8.70
C ALA A 61 15.67 -0.20 7.33
N GLY A 62 15.97 -1.17 6.48
CA GLY A 62 15.30 -1.38 5.19
C GLY A 62 13.80 -1.63 5.32
N LEU A 63 13.36 -2.39 6.35
CA LEU A 63 11.93 -2.58 6.63
C LEU A 63 11.25 -1.26 7.01
N THR A 64 11.89 -0.45 7.84
CA THR A 64 11.37 0.87 8.22
C THR A 64 11.25 1.80 7.01
N GLU A 65 12.25 1.81 6.14
CA GLU A 65 12.24 2.57 4.89
C GLU A 65 11.18 2.04 3.94
N GLY A 66 11.04 0.72 3.82
CA GLY A 66 9.98 0.07 3.03
C GLY A 66 8.57 0.44 3.51
N LEU A 67 8.33 0.45 4.83
CA LEU A 67 7.06 0.90 5.41
C LEU A 67 6.77 2.38 5.08
N ALA A 68 7.78 3.24 5.19
CA ALA A 68 7.65 4.66 4.85
C ALA A 68 7.41 4.86 3.34
N HIS A 69 8.08 4.07 2.48
CA HIS A 69 7.87 4.10 1.04
C HIS A 69 6.48 3.60 0.68
N LEU A 70 6.03 2.49 1.25
CA LEU A 70 4.68 1.96 1.05
C LEU A 70 3.61 3.00 1.40
N THR A 71 3.75 3.67 2.53
CA THR A 71 2.77 4.68 2.98
C THR A 71 2.69 5.86 2.01
N ARG A 72 3.83 6.34 1.50
CA ARG A 72 3.87 7.52 0.62
C ARG A 72 3.54 7.22 -0.84
N SER A 73 3.89 6.03 -1.31
CA SER A 73 4.00 5.77 -2.75
C SER A 73 3.19 4.57 -3.23
N LEU A 74 2.36 3.93 -2.39
CA LEU A 74 1.62 2.73 -2.80
C LEU A 74 0.85 2.92 -4.11
N HIS A 75 0.23 4.08 -4.29
CA HIS A 75 -0.58 4.45 -5.45
C HIS A 75 0.24 4.64 -6.74
N THR A 76 1.54 4.92 -6.62
CA THR A 76 2.47 5.11 -7.76
C THR A 76 3.41 3.94 -7.98
N MET A 77 3.33 2.89 -7.15
CA MET A 77 4.21 1.72 -7.29
C MET A 77 3.92 0.95 -8.58
N SER A 78 4.97 0.66 -9.33
CA SER A 78 4.91 -0.21 -10.51
C SER A 78 4.83 -1.66 -10.07
N TRP A 79 3.64 -2.22 -10.02
CA TRP A 79 3.42 -3.62 -9.68
C TRP A 79 3.62 -4.51 -10.90
N ARG A 80 4.38 -5.59 -10.75
CA ARG A 80 4.60 -6.62 -11.77
C ARG A 80 3.95 -7.92 -11.33
N GLN A 81 3.31 -8.62 -12.27
CA GLN A 81 2.85 -9.99 -11.99
C GLN A 81 4.03 -10.90 -11.74
N ALA A 82 3.96 -11.67 -10.64
CA ALA A 82 4.88 -12.77 -10.38
C ALA A 82 4.56 -13.96 -11.28
N THR A 83 5.43 -14.98 -11.25
CA THR A 83 5.32 -16.17 -12.11
C THR A 83 4.05 -16.98 -11.88
N ASP A 84 3.43 -16.85 -10.70
CA ASP A 84 2.19 -17.54 -10.31
C ASP A 84 0.90 -16.88 -10.82
N ASN A 85 1.00 -15.72 -11.49
CA ASN A 85 -0.09 -14.88 -12.00
C ASN A 85 -1.14 -14.40 -10.96
N ASN A 86 -1.03 -14.82 -9.69
CA ASN A 86 -1.93 -14.38 -8.62
C ASN A 86 -1.26 -13.43 -7.62
N THR A 87 0.01 -13.16 -7.83
CA THR A 87 0.82 -12.33 -6.95
C THR A 87 1.37 -11.13 -7.70
N LEU A 88 1.29 -9.96 -7.11
CA LEU A 88 1.86 -8.73 -7.60
C LEU A 88 3.08 -8.38 -6.75
N VAL A 89 4.18 -8.02 -7.40
CA VAL A 89 5.47 -7.74 -6.76
C VAL A 89 5.98 -6.37 -7.17
N HIS A 90 6.53 -5.64 -6.21
CA HIS A 90 7.30 -4.42 -6.42
C HIS A 90 8.62 -4.52 -5.66
N THR A 91 9.72 -4.08 -6.25
CA THR A 91 11.05 -4.15 -5.64
C THR A 91 11.69 -2.78 -5.62
N MET A 92 12.31 -2.44 -4.51
CA MET A 92 13.14 -1.24 -4.36
C MET A 92 14.46 -1.58 -3.68
N THR A 93 15.46 -0.73 -3.88
CA THR A 93 16.72 -0.78 -3.13
C THR A 93 16.61 0.21 -1.99
N ALA A 94 16.81 -0.25 -0.75
CA ALA A 94 16.85 0.63 0.41
C ALA A 94 18.21 1.32 0.53
N GLY A 95 18.25 2.46 1.21
CA GLY A 95 19.48 3.16 1.51
C GLY A 95 20.46 2.28 2.30
N SER A 96 21.72 2.24 1.89
CA SER A 96 22.77 1.45 2.55
C SER A 96 23.42 2.25 3.68
N ALA A 97 23.58 1.65 4.85
CA ALA A 97 24.34 2.24 5.97
C ALA A 97 25.88 2.23 5.73
N GLY A 98 26.34 1.67 4.62
CA GLY A 98 27.76 1.62 4.23
C GLY A 98 27.93 1.03 2.84
N PRO A 99 29.13 1.24 2.24
CA PRO A 99 29.39 0.81 0.87
C PRO A 99 29.39 -0.72 0.67
N ASP A 100 29.48 -1.48 1.77
CA ASP A 100 29.70 -2.93 1.72
C ASP A 100 28.40 -3.75 1.89
N ILE A 101 27.22 -3.11 2.01
CA ILE A 101 25.94 -3.79 2.22
C ILE A 101 24.93 -3.31 1.20
N GLN A 102 24.32 -4.24 0.50
CA GLN A 102 23.17 -4.01 -0.38
C GLN A 102 21.90 -4.52 0.29
N THR A 103 20.87 -3.69 0.28
CA THR A 103 19.56 -4.04 0.87
C THR A 103 18.48 -3.92 -0.19
N GLU A 104 17.79 -5.02 -0.42
CA GLU A 104 16.65 -5.12 -1.31
C GLU A 104 15.37 -5.25 -0.50
N VAL A 105 14.34 -4.49 -0.88
CA VAL A 105 13.00 -4.55 -0.28
C VAL A 105 12.03 -5.02 -1.35
N VAL A 106 11.35 -6.12 -1.08
CA VAL A 106 10.36 -6.72 -1.96
C VAL A 106 8.99 -6.63 -1.31
N PHE A 107 8.07 -5.98 -2.00
CA PHE A 107 6.67 -5.91 -1.62
C PHE A 107 5.89 -6.95 -2.41
N THR A 108 5.07 -7.72 -1.72
CA THR A 108 4.26 -8.77 -2.34
C THR A 108 2.81 -8.63 -1.87
N ARG A 109 1.86 -8.65 -2.81
CA ARG A 109 0.44 -8.68 -2.51
C ARG A 109 -0.26 -9.66 -3.44
N LEU A 110 -1.41 -10.20 -3.03
CA LEU A 110 -2.26 -10.96 -3.92
C LEU A 110 -2.90 -10.03 -4.96
N ALA A 111 -3.18 -10.55 -6.16
CA ALA A 111 -3.90 -9.83 -7.21
C ALA A 111 -5.39 -9.66 -6.85
N ASP A 112 -5.97 -10.62 -6.10
CA ASP A 112 -7.30 -10.51 -5.51
C ASP A 112 -7.29 -9.58 -4.29
N PRO A 113 -8.46 -9.05 -3.86
CA PRO A 113 -8.56 -8.03 -2.83
C PRO A 113 -8.15 -8.52 -1.43
N ASP A 114 -6.88 -8.85 -1.27
CA ASP A 114 -6.27 -9.09 0.04
C ASP A 114 -5.86 -7.75 0.65
N PRO A 115 -6.31 -7.41 1.87
CA PRO A 115 -5.93 -6.18 2.53
C PRO A 115 -4.48 -6.16 3.01
N TYR A 116 -3.71 -7.24 2.81
CA TYR A 116 -2.36 -7.36 3.34
C TYR A 116 -1.30 -7.26 2.25
N ILE A 117 -0.19 -6.62 2.60
CA ILE A 117 1.03 -6.58 1.80
C ILE A 117 2.14 -7.25 2.63
N TYR A 118 2.83 -8.21 2.05
CA TYR A 118 4.03 -8.78 2.65
C TYR A 118 5.24 -7.99 2.21
N ILE A 119 6.03 -7.50 3.17
CA ILE A 119 7.29 -6.83 2.93
C ILE A 119 8.40 -7.81 3.33
N GLN A 120 9.27 -8.12 2.39
CA GLN A 120 10.49 -8.90 2.64
C GLN A 120 11.70 -8.01 2.37
N VAL A 121 12.62 -8.01 3.31
CA VAL A 121 13.88 -7.27 3.20
C VAL A 121 15.03 -8.23 3.29
N THR A 122 15.94 -8.13 2.34
CA THR A 122 17.14 -8.95 2.30
C THR A 122 18.37 -8.04 2.22
N SER A 123 19.25 -8.18 3.19
CA SER A 123 20.53 -7.47 3.23
C SER A 123 21.66 -8.45 2.95
N ASN A 124 22.47 -8.13 1.96
CA ASN A 124 23.61 -8.93 1.50
C ASN A 124 24.88 -8.13 1.64
N ARG A 125 25.98 -8.84 1.91
CA ARG A 125 27.30 -8.25 1.81
C ARG A 125 27.75 -8.18 0.35
N ASP A 126 28.27 -7.02 -0.07
CA ASP A 126 28.65 -6.74 -1.50
C ASP A 126 30.00 -7.34 -1.91
N ASP A 127 30.59 -8.22 -1.11
CA ASP A 127 31.88 -8.87 -1.40
C ASP A 127 31.76 -10.25 -2.05
N GLY A 128 30.55 -10.64 -2.46
CA GLY A 128 30.26 -11.96 -3.02
C GLY A 128 30.25 -13.09 -1.97
N SER A 129 30.30 -12.78 -0.69
CA SER A 129 30.10 -13.77 0.37
C SER A 129 28.63 -14.22 0.40
N ALA A 130 28.41 -15.46 0.88
CA ALA A 130 27.04 -15.98 1.07
C ALA A 130 26.35 -15.45 2.34
N LEU A 131 26.92 -14.42 2.98
CA LEU A 131 26.34 -13.84 4.20
C LEU A 131 25.18 -12.94 3.83
N GLN A 132 23.99 -13.30 4.31
CA GLN A 132 22.76 -12.55 4.14
C GLN A 132 21.92 -12.59 5.41
N ALA A 133 21.12 -11.56 5.63
CA ALA A 133 20.03 -11.55 6.60
C ALA A 133 18.74 -11.17 5.89
N SER A 134 17.66 -11.86 6.20
CA SER A 134 16.34 -11.58 5.64
C SER A 134 15.33 -11.46 6.75
N ILE A 135 14.48 -10.44 6.69
CA ILE A 135 13.34 -10.26 7.57
C ILE A 135 12.09 -10.06 6.76
N GLY A 136 10.95 -10.42 7.32
CA GLY A 136 9.68 -10.23 6.63
C GLY A 136 8.55 -9.90 7.59
N GLN A 137 7.60 -9.11 7.11
CA GLN A 137 6.43 -8.71 7.88
C GLN A 137 5.22 -8.48 7.00
N TYR A 138 4.04 -8.91 7.47
CA TYR A 138 2.78 -8.50 6.87
C TYR A 138 2.39 -7.12 7.37
N VAL A 139 1.85 -6.33 6.45
CA VAL A 139 1.43 -4.95 6.69
C VAL A 139 0.01 -4.79 6.18
N ARG A 140 -0.83 -4.12 6.96
CA ARG A 140 -2.15 -3.71 6.55
C ARG A 140 -2.10 -2.24 6.14
N PRO A 141 -2.27 -1.91 4.85
CA PRO A 141 -2.41 -0.53 4.41
C PRO A 141 -3.75 0.05 4.88
N LEU A 142 -3.72 1.23 5.48
CA LEU A 142 -4.92 1.99 5.80
C LEU A 142 -5.08 3.13 4.79
N SER A 143 -6.17 3.06 4.03
CA SER A 143 -6.59 4.09 3.10
C SER A 143 -7.62 5.02 3.75
N VAL A 144 -7.78 6.22 3.23
CA VAL A 144 -8.88 7.13 3.57
C VAL A 144 -10.23 6.51 3.21
N LEU A 145 -10.27 5.73 2.12
CA LEU A 145 -11.48 5.03 1.69
C LEU A 145 -11.59 3.65 2.36
N THR A 146 -12.80 3.27 2.71
CA THR A 146 -13.08 1.93 3.25
C THR A 146 -13.06 0.87 2.13
N PRO A 147 -12.92 -0.43 2.47
CA PRO A 147 -13.04 -1.51 1.50
C PRO A 147 -14.41 -1.56 0.78
N TRP A 148 -15.44 -1.01 1.40
CA TRP A 148 -16.78 -0.93 0.83
C TRP A 148 -16.84 -0.14 -0.49
N THR A 149 -15.99 0.91 -0.62
CA THR A 149 -15.92 1.73 -1.85
C THR A 149 -15.46 0.96 -3.09
N GLU A 150 -14.82 -0.20 -2.93
CA GLU A 150 -14.35 -1.01 -4.06
C GLU A 150 -15.48 -1.75 -4.78
N SER A 151 -16.53 -2.08 -4.04
CA SER A 151 -17.75 -2.68 -4.58
C SER A 151 -18.86 -1.64 -4.82
N ALA A 152 -18.56 -0.37 -4.56
CA ALA A 152 -19.53 0.71 -4.67
C ALA A 152 -19.97 0.92 -6.12
N PRO A 153 -21.26 1.09 -6.39
CA PRO A 153 -21.74 1.43 -7.72
C PRO A 153 -21.40 2.88 -8.07
N PRO A 154 -21.56 3.27 -9.35
CA PRO A 154 -21.35 4.66 -9.78
C PRO A 154 -22.24 5.68 -9.07
N LEU A 155 -23.41 5.27 -8.54
CA LEU A 155 -24.31 6.15 -7.81
C LEU A 155 -24.78 5.53 -6.50
N ILE A 156 -24.70 6.32 -5.42
CA ILE A 156 -25.21 5.97 -4.10
C ILE A 156 -26.03 7.14 -3.56
N LEU A 157 -27.29 6.87 -3.21
CA LEU A 157 -28.19 7.88 -2.67
C LEU A 157 -28.75 7.45 -1.31
N ASN A 158 -28.56 8.30 -0.30
CA ASN A 158 -29.27 8.18 0.97
C ASN A 158 -30.61 8.93 0.95
N GLY A 159 -31.24 9.02 -0.22
CA GLY A 159 -32.47 9.71 -0.49
C GLY A 159 -33.10 9.24 -1.78
N CYS A 160 -33.92 10.08 -2.39
CA CYS A 160 -34.64 9.79 -3.62
C CYS A 160 -34.14 10.66 -4.78
N LEU A 161 -34.31 10.15 -6.01
CA LEU A 161 -34.33 10.99 -7.20
C LEU A 161 -35.65 11.75 -7.25
N THR A 162 -35.61 13.09 -7.19
CA THR A 162 -36.80 13.92 -7.03
C THR A 162 -37.38 14.43 -8.35
N SER A 163 -36.68 14.20 -9.48
CA SER A 163 -37.09 14.71 -10.80
C SER A 163 -36.60 13.81 -11.93
N ILE A 164 -37.15 14.05 -13.12
CA ILE A 164 -36.78 13.29 -14.32
C ILE A 164 -35.64 14.00 -15.06
N PRO A 165 -34.49 13.32 -15.28
CA PRO A 165 -33.38 13.86 -16.06
C PRO A 165 -33.71 13.91 -17.56
N ILE A 166 -32.93 14.69 -18.33
CA ILE A 166 -32.94 14.63 -19.81
C ILE A 166 -32.34 13.30 -20.27
N SER A 167 -31.21 12.91 -19.69
CA SER A 167 -30.64 11.57 -19.82
C SER A 167 -29.81 11.22 -18.60
N PHE A 168 -29.90 9.96 -18.19
CA PHE A 168 -29.17 9.46 -17.06
C PHE A 168 -28.53 8.13 -17.47
N ASP A 169 -27.24 8.18 -17.76
CA ASP A 169 -26.44 7.06 -18.25
C ASP A 169 -25.53 6.61 -17.10
N ILE A 170 -25.80 5.41 -16.55
CA ILE A 170 -25.03 4.83 -15.44
C ILE A 170 -24.40 3.52 -15.92
N ARG A 171 -23.07 3.51 -16.03
CA ARG A 171 -22.28 2.35 -16.46
C ARG A 171 -21.60 1.69 -15.28
N PRO A 172 -22.11 0.56 -14.79
CA PRO A 172 -21.49 -0.21 -13.72
C PRO A 172 -20.19 -0.91 -14.16
N LEU A 173 -19.51 -1.52 -13.21
CA LEU A 173 -18.42 -2.44 -13.53
C LEU A 173 -18.94 -3.55 -14.45
N ASN A 174 -18.18 -3.88 -15.50
CA ASN A 174 -18.54 -4.89 -16.51
C ASN A 174 -19.88 -4.63 -17.23
N ALA A 175 -20.24 -3.37 -17.49
CA ALA A 175 -21.50 -2.96 -18.12
C ALA A 175 -21.83 -3.72 -19.42
N ASP A 176 -20.82 -4.13 -20.18
CA ASP A 176 -20.96 -4.82 -21.47
C ASP A 176 -21.04 -6.35 -21.34
N SER A 177 -21.02 -6.90 -20.13
CA SER A 177 -21.08 -8.34 -19.86
C SER A 177 -22.40 -8.77 -19.21
N ASP A 178 -22.68 -10.06 -19.21
CA ASP A 178 -23.81 -10.65 -18.50
C ASP A 178 -23.59 -10.65 -16.96
N GLN A 179 -22.41 -10.25 -16.50
CA GLN A 179 -22.05 -10.08 -15.09
C GLN A 179 -21.89 -8.60 -14.73
N ALA A 180 -22.75 -7.73 -15.27
CA ALA A 180 -22.75 -6.31 -14.90
C ALA A 180 -22.96 -6.16 -13.38
N GLY A 181 -22.15 -5.30 -12.77
CA GLY A 181 -22.24 -4.99 -11.35
C GLY A 181 -23.45 -4.13 -11.00
N ASP A 182 -23.55 -3.71 -9.76
CA ASP A 182 -24.59 -2.77 -9.32
C ASP A 182 -24.37 -1.39 -9.99
N SER A 183 -25.44 -0.79 -10.47
CA SER A 183 -25.41 0.57 -11.05
C SER A 183 -25.76 1.62 -10.00
N MET A 184 -26.65 1.30 -9.08
CA MET A 184 -27.13 2.23 -8.08
C MET A 184 -27.48 1.52 -6.78
N TRP A 185 -27.12 2.14 -5.66
CA TRP A 185 -27.61 1.78 -4.34
C TRP A 185 -28.47 2.90 -3.76
N LEU A 186 -29.61 2.52 -3.20
CA LEU A 186 -30.59 3.43 -2.61
C LEU A 186 -30.82 3.07 -1.14
N ASN A 187 -31.29 4.05 -0.36
CA ASN A 187 -31.77 3.81 0.99
C ASN A 187 -33.09 3.01 0.92
N GLY A 188 -33.09 1.81 1.51
CA GLY A 188 -34.23 0.88 1.49
C GLY A 188 -35.45 1.36 2.26
N ASP A 189 -35.28 2.24 3.22
CA ASP A 189 -36.36 2.76 4.08
C ASP A 189 -37.17 3.88 3.39
N ARG A 190 -36.69 4.37 2.25
CA ARG A 190 -37.34 5.45 1.50
C ARG A 190 -38.01 4.93 0.25
N ALA A 191 -39.35 4.98 0.18
CA ALA A 191 -40.13 4.62 -0.98
C ALA A 191 -39.92 5.63 -2.13
N CYS A 192 -38.86 5.44 -2.90
CA CYS A 192 -38.54 6.27 -4.04
C CYS A 192 -39.16 5.72 -5.33
N SER A 193 -39.87 6.54 -6.07
CA SER A 193 -40.28 6.20 -7.43
C SER A 193 -39.16 6.53 -8.40
N LEU A 194 -38.54 5.52 -8.99
CA LEU A 194 -37.48 5.73 -9.97
C LEU A 194 -38.05 6.21 -11.32
N PRO A 195 -37.47 7.24 -11.93
CA PRO A 195 -37.83 7.65 -13.28
C PRO A 195 -37.57 6.54 -14.30
N ARG A 196 -38.48 6.34 -15.25
CA ARG A 196 -38.37 5.29 -16.30
C ARG A 196 -37.25 5.54 -17.33
N MET A 197 -36.59 6.69 -17.30
CA MET A 197 -35.58 7.11 -18.27
C MET A 197 -34.15 6.96 -17.80
N ILE A 198 -33.91 6.06 -16.83
CA ILE A 198 -32.55 5.76 -16.36
C ILE A 198 -32.01 4.60 -17.18
N ASP A 199 -30.89 4.81 -17.89
CA ASP A 199 -30.16 3.73 -18.55
C ASP A 199 -29.07 3.21 -17.59
N VAL A 200 -29.23 2.00 -17.13
CA VAL A 200 -28.33 1.34 -16.17
C VAL A 200 -27.44 0.27 -16.83
N HIS A 201 -27.39 0.18 -18.15
CA HIS A 201 -26.53 -0.73 -18.89
C HIS A 201 -26.47 -2.16 -18.31
N ARG A 202 -27.62 -2.81 -18.12
CA ARG A 202 -27.77 -4.14 -17.49
C ARG A 202 -27.41 -4.21 -16.00
N GLY A 203 -26.92 -3.13 -15.39
CA GLY A 203 -26.60 -3.13 -13.97
C GLY A 203 -27.84 -3.17 -13.09
N LEU A 204 -27.64 -3.56 -11.83
CA LEU A 204 -28.72 -3.71 -10.87
C LEU A 204 -28.91 -2.40 -10.07
N ILE A 205 -30.17 -2.10 -9.77
CA ILE A 205 -30.53 -1.08 -8.79
C ILE A 205 -30.92 -1.81 -7.52
N GLN A 206 -30.23 -1.52 -6.42
CA GLN A 206 -30.43 -2.23 -5.17
C GLN A 206 -30.73 -1.27 -4.01
N THR A 207 -31.60 -1.72 -3.09
CA THR A 207 -31.91 -1.04 -1.83
C THR A 207 -31.04 -1.64 -0.73
N LYS A 208 -29.76 -1.27 -0.71
CA LYS A 208 -28.75 -1.84 0.22
C LYS A 208 -28.42 -0.93 1.39
N ILE A 209 -28.85 0.32 1.34
CA ILE A 209 -28.48 1.32 2.34
C ILE A 209 -29.56 1.33 3.41
N THR A 210 -29.13 1.17 4.65
CA THR A 210 -29.99 1.23 5.84
C THR A 210 -29.50 2.30 6.84
N GLU A 211 -28.35 2.85 6.59
CA GLU A 211 -27.69 3.84 7.43
C GLU A 211 -28.22 5.25 7.12
N ASP A 212 -28.39 6.06 8.16
CA ASP A 212 -28.78 7.46 8.04
C ASP A 212 -27.60 8.36 7.58
N ASP A 213 -26.36 7.91 7.78
CA ASP A 213 -25.15 8.59 7.38
C ASP A 213 -24.24 7.67 6.56
N LEU A 214 -23.96 8.07 5.32
CA LEU A 214 -23.11 7.30 4.41
C LEU A 214 -21.61 7.51 4.66
N TRP A 215 -21.22 8.50 5.46
CA TRP A 215 -19.81 8.83 5.67
C TRP A 215 -18.96 7.64 6.14
N PRO A 216 -19.34 6.93 7.23
CA PRO A 216 -18.54 5.82 7.75
C PRO A 216 -18.51 4.58 6.84
N LEU A 217 -19.42 4.49 5.87
CA LEU A 217 -19.36 3.44 4.84
C LEU A 217 -18.28 3.75 3.80
N VAL A 218 -18.07 5.02 3.48
CA VAL A 218 -17.18 5.48 2.41
C VAL A 218 -15.79 5.78 2.93
N PHE A 219 -15.69 6.48 4.06
CA PHE A 219 -14.44 6.97 4.63
C PHE A 219 -14.07 6.24 5.92
N SER A 220 -12.81 5.87 6.05
CA SER A 220 -12.24 5.27 7.27
C SER A 220 -11.80 6.31 8.30
N VAL A 221 -11.92 7.58 7.98
CA VAL A 221 -11.56 8.75 8.80
C VAL A 221 -12.79 9.56 9.13
N SER A 222 -12.75 10.33 10.21
CA SER A 222 -13.81 11.29 10.53
C SER A 222 -13.83 12.46 9.53
N ARG A 223 -14.93 13.22 9.50
CA ARG A 223 -15.04 14.43 8.68
C ARG A 223 -13.96 15.48 9.03
N GLU A 224 -13.64 15.60 10.31
CA GLU A 224 -12.61 16.51 10.82
C GLU A 224 -11.21 16.10 10.34
N GLU A 225 -10.90 14.80 10.37
CA GLU A 225 -9.63 14.27 9.86
C GLU A 225 -9.54 14.44 8.35
N PHE A 226 -10.62 14.20 7.60
CA PHE A 226 -10.66 14.44 6.16
C PHE A 226 -10.44 15.93 5.84
N ASN A 227 -11.07 16.84 6.59
CA ASN A 227 -10.89 18.28 6.43
C ASN A 227 -9.44 18.69 6.68
N SER A 228 -8.78 18.10 7.69
CA SER A 228 -7.35 18.33 7.94
C SER A 228 -6.50 17.85 6.77
N LEU A 229 -6.72 16.63 6.27
CA LEU A 229 -6.02 16.10 5.10
C LEU A 229 -6.22 16.98 3.86
N ALA A 230 -7.45 17.41 3.58
CA ALA A 230 -7.75 18.27 2.45
C ALA A 230 -7.09 19.65 2.58
N THR A 231 -6.97 20.18 3.80
CA THR A 231 -6.28 21.44 4.08
C THR A 231 -4.78 21.30 3.86
N ASP A 232 -4.16 20.24 4.35
CA ASP A 232 -2.74 19.93 4.12
C ASP A 232 -2.44 19.80 2.62
N HIS A 233 -3.32 19.13 1.87
CA HIS A 233 -3.23 19.01 0.41
C HIS A 233 -3.53 20.30 -0.35
N SER A 234 -4.17 21.30 0.25
CA SER A 234 -4.50 22.57 -0.40
C SER A 234 -3.27 23.40 -0.84
N THR A 235 -2.11 23.10 -0.26
CA THR A 235 -0.82 23.72 -0.63
C THR A 235 -0.18 23.10 -1.87
N LEU A 236 -0.69 21.95 -2.34
CA LEU A 236 -0.20 21.26 -3.52
C LEU A 236 -0.81 21.87 -4.80
N ALA A 237 -0.14 21.63 -5.92
CA ALA A 237 -0.73 21.92 -7.22
C ALA A 237 -2.01 21.10 -7.45
N ASP A 238 -2.97 21.62 -8.20
CA ASP A 238 -4.25 20.95 -8.44
C ASP A 238 -4.09 19.53 -9.04
N SER A 239 -3.06 19.30 -9.85
CA SER A 239 -2.71 17.99 -10.39
C SER A 239 -2.28 16.95 -9.36
N ASP A 240 -1.74 17.41 -8.23
CA ASP A 240 -1.14 16.55 -7.19
C ASP A 240 -2.05 16.43 -5.96
N ARG A 241 -3.14 17.19 -5.98
CA ARG A 241 -4.09 17.26 -4.88
C ARG A 241 -5.12 16.13 -4.97
N THR A 242 -5.03 15.20 -4.04
CA THR A 242 -5.90 14.01 -4.00
C THR A 242 -7.16 14.23 -3.16
N TYR A 243 -7.07 15.03 -2.08
CA TYR A 243 -8.18 15.28 -1.16
C TYR A 243 -8.66 16.72 -1.32
N TRP A 244 -9.96 16.87 -1.60
CA TRP A 244 -10.59 18.16 -1.82
C TRP A 244 -11.77 18.36 -0.88
N LEU A 245 -11.67 19.38 -0.05
CA LEU A 245 -12.82 19.96 0.64
C LEU A 245 -13.26 21.18 -0.15
N ALA A 246 -14.45 21.11 -0.74
CA ALA A 246 -15.02 22.24 -1.45
C ALA A 246 -15.25 23.43 -0.49
N GLN A 247 -14.78 24.59 -0.89
CA GLN A 247 -14.97 25.86 -0.16
C GLN A 247 -15.92 26.76 -0.98
N GLU A 248 -16.53 27.72 -0.33
CA GLU A 248 -17.36 28.72 -1.03
C GLU A 248 -16.57 29.48 -2.10
N SER A 249 -15.28 29.71 -1.85
CA SER A 249 -14.35 30.32 -2.80
C SER A 249 -14.07 29.47 -4.05
N ASP A 250 -14.32 28.17 -4.01
CA ASP A 250 -14.17 27.27 -5.15
C ASP A 250 -15.37 27.30 -6.09
N LEU A 251 -16.49 27.86 -5.60
CA LEU A 251 -17.71 27.99 -6.36
C LEU A 251 -17.73 29.34 -7.10
N ASN A 252 -17.98 29.28 -8.39
CA ASN A 252 -18.21 30.48 -9.19
C ASN A 252 -19.72 30.79 -9.23
N SER A 253 -20.18 31.77 -8.46
CA SER A 253 -21.61 32.08 -8.31
C SER A 253 -22.45 30.86 -7.88
N GLY A 254 -21.96 30.08 -6.94
CA GLY A 254 -22.62 28.86 -6.44
C GLY A 254 -22.41 27.60 -7.30
N ARG A 255 -21.63 27.71 -8.40
CA ARG A 255 -21.44 26.62 -9.35
C ARG A 255 -20.02 26.06 -9.30
N TRP A 256 -19.92 24.75 -9.41
CA TRP A 256 -18.64 24.05 -9.56
C TRP A 256 -18.28 23.93 -11.04
N ASN A 257 -17.13 24.48 -11.42
CA ASN A 257 -16.68 24.53 -12.81
C ASN A 257 -15.33 23.85 -13.07
N ARG A 258 -14.80 23.09 -12.10
CA ARG A 258 -13.49 22.43 -12.20
C ARG A 258 -13.63 20.95 -12.51
N SER A 259 -12.87 20.48 -13.50
CA SER A 259 -12.64 19.05 -13.70
C SER A 259 -11.47 18.62 -12.84
N LEU A 260 -11.61 17.51 -12.09
CA LEU A 260 -10.61 17.04 -11.15
C LEU A 260 -10.32 15.55 -11.34
N GLY A 261 -9.06 15.18 -11.06
CA GLY A 261 -8.59 13.83 -11.13
C GLY A 261 -8.37 13.30 -12.55
N ALA A 262 -7.78 12.14 -12.63
CA ALA A 262 -7.59 11.35 -13.84
C ALA A 262 -7.72 9.86 -13.51
N ALA A 263 -7.70 8.99 -14.51
CA ALA A 263 -7.87 7.56 -14.31
C ALA A 263 -6.76 6.94 -13.43
N ASP A 264 -5.55 7.49 -13.48
CA ASP A 264 -4.37 7.09 -12.71
C ASP A 264 -4.12 7.93 -11.44
N SER A 265 -4.86 9.01 -11.27
CA SER A 265 -4.78 9.93 -10.15
C SER A 265 -6.17 10.40 -9.69
N PRO A 266 -7.01 9.49 -9.13
CA PRO A 266 -8.35 9.83 -8.70
C PRO A 266 -8.33 10.76 -7.50
N VAL A 267 -9.43 11.53 -7.33
CA VAL A 267 -9.62 12.46 -6.22
C VAL A 267 -10.78 12.02 -5.32
N ALA A 268 -10.69 12.38 -4.05
CA ALA A 268 -11.83 12.38 -3.13
C ALA A 268 -12.29 13.83 -2.93
N LEU A 269 -13.45 14.17 -3.49
CA LEU A 269 -14.04 15.50 -3.43
C LEU A 269 -15.23 15.47 -2.47
N TYR A 270 -15.17 16.33 -1.45
CA TYR A 270 -16.19 16.44 -0.42
C TYR A 270 -16.87 17.81 -0.44
N PHE A 271 -18.19 17.80 -0.60
CA PHE A 271 -19.07 18.94 -0.38
C PHE A 271 -19.74 18.75 0.99
N SER A 272 -19.34 19.57 1.96
CA SER A 272 -19.91 19.49 3.32
C SER A 272 -21.34 20.02 3.37
N ALA A 273 -22.08 19.66 4.41
CA ALA A 273 -23.43 20.17 4.65
C ALA A 273 -23.48 21.72 4.71
N ALA A 274 -22.38 22.38 5.08
CA ALA A 274 -22.31 23.83 5.13
C ALA A 274 -22.25 24.45 3.72
N ILE A 275 -21.60 23.78 2.77
CA ILE A 275 -21.55 24.20 1.35
C ILE A 275 -22.87 23.82 0.65
N GLY A 276 -23.47 22.71 1.07
CA GLY A 276 -24.67 22.16 0.45
C GLY A 276 -24.40 21.45 -0.87
N CYS A 277 -25.47 21.28 -1.67
CA CYS A 277 -25.37 20.65 -2.98
C CYS A 277 -24.84 21.66 -4.02
N PRO A 278 -23.73 21.37 -4.73
CA PRO A 278 -23.24 22.22 -5.79
C PRO A 278 -24.08 22.05 -7.05
N GLU A 279 -24.13 23.10 -7.89
CA GLU A 279 -24.56 22.98 -9.29
C GLU A 279 -23.31 22.82 -10.16
N PHE A 280 -23.17 21.71 -10.88
CA PHE A 280 -22.04 21.49 -11.78
C PHE A 280 -22.29 22.19 -13.11
N THR A 281 -21.29 22.89 -13.62
CA THR A 281 -21.37 23.48 -14.97
C THR A 281 -21.21 22.40 -16.04
N ASP A 282 -21.72 22.68 -17.24
CA ASP A 282 -21.64 21.77 -18.38
C ASP A 282 -20.20 21.38 -18.72
N GLY A 283 -19.98 20.09 -18.98
CA GLY A 283 -18.68 19.53 -19.38
C GLY A 283 -17.71 19.25 -18.24
N VAL A 284 -18.09 19.44 -16.97
CA VAL A 284 -17.25 19.05 -15.82
C VAL A 284 -17.05 17.55 -15.81
N ARG A 285 -15.80 17.11 -15.58
CA ARG A 285 -15.39 15.72 -15.44
C ARG A 285 -14.68 15.50 -14.13
N LEU A 286 -15.14 14.52 -13.36
CA LEU A 286 -14.58 14.16 -12.07
C LEU A 286 -14.14 12.71 -12.09
N HIS A 287 -12.89 12.44 -11.73
CA HIS A 287 -12.37 11.07 -11.59
C HIS A 287 -12.12 10.77 -10.12
N GLY A 288 -12.85 9.79 -9.56
CA GLY A 288 -12.68 9.37 -8.17
C GLY A 288 -13.98 9.25 -7.39
N VAL A 289 -13.96 9.68 -6.14
CA VAL A 289 -15.11 9.63 -5.23
C VAL A 289 -15.60 11.05 -4.96
N VAL A 290 -16.87 11.31 -5.27
CA VAL A 290 -17.53 12.59 -5.01
C VAL A 290 -18.57 12.37 -3.92
N PHE A 291 -18.42 13.03 -2.78
CA PHE A 291 -19.34 12.94 -1.65
C PHE A 291 -20.03 14.28 -1.41
N ILE A 292 -21.36 14.29 -1.48
CA ILE A 292 -22.20 15.46 -1.20
C ILE A 292 -23.01 15.17 0.07
N ASP A 293 -22.73 15.91 1.14
CA ASP A 293 -23.32 15.72 2.46
C ASP A 293 -24.54 16.64 2.64
N ALA A 294 -25.45 16.62 1.66
CA ALA A 294 -26.62 17.50 1.64
C ALA A 294 -27.73 16.97 0.73
N ASP A 295 -28.95 17.42 0.98
CA ASP A 295 -30.01 17.35 -0.02
C ASP A 295 -29.72 18.27 -1.20
N CYS A 296 -30.04 17.84 -2.43
CA CYS A 296 -29.95 18.60 -3.65
C CYS A 296 -31.35 19.00 -4.14
N PRO A 297 -31.97 20.07 -3.60
CA PRO A 297 -33.30 20.51 -4.00
C PRO A 297 -33.34 21.11 -5.41
N GLU A 298 -32.26 21.80 -5.79
CA GLU A 298 -32.07 22.33 -7.13
C GLU A 298 -31.39 21.32 -8.05
N PRO A 299 -31.48 21.47 -9.39
CA PRO A 299 -30.81 20.59 -10.33
C PRO A 299 -29.30 20.52 -10.06
N ILE A 300 -28.75 19.31 -9.99
CA ILE A 300 -27.32 19.10 -9.68
C ILE A 300 -26.40 19.63 -10.80
N ALA A 301 -26.89 19.85 -12.00
CA ALA A 301 -26.11 20.40 -13.09
C ALA A 301 -26.97 21.27 -14.02
N ASP A 302 -26.33 22.29 -14.61
CA ASP A 302 -26.96 23.19 -15.57
C ASP A 302 -27.34 22.47 -16.88
N TYR A 303 -26.48 21.53 -17.33
CA TYR A 303 -26.79 20.67 -18.48
C TYR A 303 -26.22 19.28 -18.29
N GLY A 304 -24.89 19.12 -18.33
CA GLY A 304 -24.29 17.80 -18.23
C GLY A 304 -22.95 17.78 -17.53
N PHE A 305 -22.74 16.75 -16.69
CA PHE A 305 -21.42 16.46 -16.12
C PHE A 305 -21.18 14.96 -16.07
N GLU A 306 -19.90 14.58 -15.94
CA GLU A 306 -19.47 13.19 -15.96
C GLU A 306 -18.70 12.86 -14.68
N VAL A 307 -19.02 11.72 -14.06
CA VAL A 307 -18.23 11.16 -12.98
C VAL A 307 -17.68 9.80 -13.41
N PHE A 308 -16.38 9.64 -13.33
CA PHE A 308 -15.65 8.38 -13.50
C PHE A 308 -15.26 7.89 -12.10
N GLY A 309 -16.12 7.07 -11.50
CA GLY A 309 -15.99 6.63 -10.13
C GLY A 309 -17.34 6.50 -9.44
N THR A 310 -17.45 7.07 -8.26
CA THR A 310 -18.68 6.99 -7.47
C THR A 310 -19.15 8.38 -7.05
N LEU A 311 -20.39 8.71 -7.38
CA LEU A 311 -21.11 9.87 -6.85
C LEU A 311 -21.97 9.40 -5.66
N ILE A 312 -21.77 10.02 -4.51
CA ILE A 312 -22.46 9.69 -3.27
C ILE A 312 -23.18 10.94 -2.80
N VAL A 313 -24.50 10.84 -2.61
CA VAL A 313 -25.31 11.93 -2.10
C VAL A 313 -25.99 11.47 -0.81
N ASN A 314 -25.64 12.12 0.29
CA ASN A 314 -26.21 11.86 1.60
C ASN A 314 -27.55 12.62 1.76
N GLY A 315 -28.45 12.44 0.79
CA GLY A 315 -29.72 13.14 0.71
C GLY A 315 -30.46 12.85 -0.59
N ASN A 316 -31.46 13.67 -0.91
CA ASN A 316 -32.19 13.61 -2.16
C ASN A 316 -31.40 14.25 -3.31
N LEU A 317 -31.59 13.74 -4.53
CA LEU A 317 -30.92 14.23 -5.72
C LEU A 317 -31.93 14.71 -6.75
N ASN A 318 -31.89 16.01 -7.09
CA ASN A 318 -32.65 16.57 -8.18
C ASN A 318 -31.83 16.54 -9.48
N THR A 319 -32.38 15.86 -10.48
CA THR A 319 -31.75 15.68 -11.80
C THR A 319 -32.53 16.37 -12.92
N ALA A 320 -33.45 17.31 -12.60
CA ALA A 320 -34.23 18.03 -13.62
C ALA A 320 -33.29 18.69 -14.63
N ASN A 321 -33.64 18.57 -15.92
CA ASN A 321 -32.91 19.18 -17.04
C ASN A 321 -31.42 18.76 -17.16
N THR A 322 -31.00 17.71 -16.43
CA THR A 322 -29.61 17.28 -16.35
C THR A 322 -29.34 16.12 -17.31
N LYS A 323 -28.16 16.15 -17.94
CA LYS A 323 -27.53 14.99 -18.59
C LYS A 323 -26.41 14.49 -17.67
N LEU A 324 -26.68 13.45 -16.92
CA LEU A 324 -25.71 12.88 -15.99
C LEU A 324 -25.13 11.60 -16.58
N ARG A 325 -23.79 11.52 -16.64
CA ARG A 325 -23.07 10.30 -17.01
C ARG A 325 -22.18 9.85 -15.86
N LEU A 326 -22.47 8.68 -15.36
CA LEU A 326 -21.73 8.03 -14.27
C LEU A 326 -21.10 6.76 -14.79
N ASN A 327 -19.79 6.66 -14.70
CA ASN A 327 -19.04 5.51 -15.18
C ASN A 327 -18.25 4.94 -13.99
N HIS A 328 -18.39 3.65 -13.75
CA HIS A 328 -17.47 2.98 -12.82
C HIS A 328 -16.05 3.09 -13.35
N ILE A 329 -15.08 3.39 -12.47
CA ILE A 329 -13.65 3.40 -12.87
C ILE A 329 -13.25 1.98 -13.23
N GLN A 330 -12.99 1.75 -14.51
CA GLN A 330 -12.38 0.51 -14.99
C GLN A 330 -10.86 0.72 -15.02
N HIS A 331 -10.15 0.14 -14.05
CA HIS A 331 -8.71 0.08 -14.12
C HIS A 331 -8.28 -1.14 -14.92
N ALA A 332 -7.39 -0.94 -15.89
CA ALA A 332 -6.83 -1.99 -16.72
C ALA A 332 -6.18 -3.12 -15.89
N ASP A 333 -5.72 -2.79 -14.68
CA ASP A 333 -4.96 -3.70 -13.81
C ASP A 333 -5.77 -4.25 -12.63
N ARG A 334 -7.11 -4.10 -12.59
CA ARG A 334 -7.96 -4.49 -11.45
C ARG A 334 -7.51 -3.89 -10.12
N GLN A 335 -6.79 -2.78 -10.14
CA GLN A 335 -6.33 -2.14 -8.92
C GLN A 335 -7.51 -1.57 -8.16
N GLN A 336 -7.56 -1.87 -6.87
CA GLN A 336 -8.58 -1.36 -5.97
C GLN A 336 -8.48 0.16 -5.90
N ILE A 337 -9.59 0.86 -6.11
CA ILE A 337 -9.63 2.34 -6.12
C ILE A 337 -9.00 2.94 -4.85
N ARG A 338 -9.22 2.34 -3.68
CA ARG A 338 -8.67 2.81 -2.40
C ARG A 338 -7.13 2.80 -2.37
N LEU A 339 -6.48 1.91 -3.14
CA LEU A 339 -5.03 1.81 -3.18
C LEU A 339 -4.38 2.83 -4.14
N GLN A 340 -5.21 3.56 -4.88
CA GLN A 340 -4.76 4.67 -5.73
C GLN A 340 -4.74 5.99 -4.97
N PHE A 341 -5.30 6.00 -3.75
CA PHE A 341 -5.18 7.13 -2.84
C PHE A 341 -3.93 6.97 -1.97
N PRO A 342 -3.26 8.07 -1.58
CA PRO A 342 -2.22 8.03 -0.58
C PRO A 342 -2.72 7.32 0.69
N LEU A 343 -1.89 6.45 1.27
CA LEU A 343 -2.26 5.78 2.50
C LEU A 343 -2.16 6.75 3.68
N LEU A 344 -3.09 6.61 4.62
CA LEU A 344 -2.96 7.28 5.92
C LEU A 344 -1.74 6.74 6.67
N ARG A 345 -1.61 5.43 6.70
CA ARG A 345 -0.49 4.71 7.33
C ARG A 345 -0.47 3.25 6.91
N SER A 346 0.67 2.63 7.12
CA SER A 346 0.87 1.18 7.01
C SER A 346 1.03 0.61 8.41
N ILE A 347 0.15 -0.32 8.80
CA ILE A 347 0.18 -0.92 10.14
C ILE A 347 0.81 -2.30 10.03
N PRO A 348 1.95 -2.55 10.70
CA PRO A 348 2.50 -3.88 10.85
C PRO A 348 1.51 -4.82 11.55
N VAL A 349 1.33 -6.02 11.03
CA VAL A 349 0.46 -7.03 11.65
C VAL A 349 1.24 -7.70 12.78
N PRO A 350 0.76 -7.63 14.05
CA PRO A 350 1.45 -8.23 15.17
C PRO A 350 1.66 -9.74 14.99
N GLY A 351 2.82 -10.26 15.40
CA GLY A 351 3.14 -11.68 15.34
C GLY A 351 3.49 -12.22 13.94
N THR A 352 3.57 -11.36 12.93
CA THR A 352 3.94 -11.78 11.56
C THR A 352 5.39 -11.47 11.19
N TRP A 353 6.14 -10.86 12.10
CA TRP A 353 7.56 -10.63 11.93
C TRP A 353 8.32 -11.97 11.90
N LYS A 354 9.18 -12.15 10.91
CA LYS A 354 9.99 -13.33 10.71
C LYS A 354 11.41 -12.93 10.34
N ASP A 355 12.39 -13.58 10.94
CA ASP A 355 13.78 -13.59 10.56
C ASP A 355 14.11 -14.93 9.84
N PHE A 356 14.90 -14.85 8.78
CA PHE A 356 15.28 -16.01 7.97
C PHE A 356 16.80 -16.08 7.78
#